data_2ff8212bbac323d5302f152eac3904f0
#
_entry.id   2ff8212bbac323d5302f152eac3904f0
#
_cell.length_a   1.000
_cell.length_b   1.000
_cell.length_c   1.000
_cell.angle_alpha   90.00
_cell.angle_beta   90.00
_cell.angle_gamma   90.00
#
_symmetry.space_group_name_H-M   'P 1'
#
loop_
_entity.id
_entity.type
_entity.pdbx_description
1 polymer ?
#
loop_
_entity_poly.entity_id
_entity_poly.type
_entity_poly.pdbx_seq_one_letter_code
_entity_poly.pdbx_strand_id
1 'polypeptide(L)'
;MTHSLVREKILSEYTVPDNEENFEFNILKYNGLRNSKMEPQGEGKAKLENGYRYEGGFRKGLPHGKGRLALQEGLRYDGHWRKGLKHGMGRIYYPDCSWYQGEFRKDLRNGCGTYYYPNGARYEGNWFRNRRHGMGCYKFSVGNINVNGTWVDGVARGPVEVIMDGCRFHGYWDGCCPRGPGYFTFNAKVMVKGKFYVDEIEGCEEKKLIWQPEAFETYEYTKLPLEPIPFPIEGSDISETSDEEDCKSHGSSVTLSD
;
A
#
# COMPACT_ATOMS: atom_id res chain seq x y z
N MET A 1 7.51 19.78 21.96
CA MET A 1 8.11 18.82 21.02
C MET A 1 8.06 19.44 19.66
N THR A 2 9.20 19.72 19.10
CA THR A 2 9.40 20.58 17.95
C THR A 2 8.85 19.95 16.67
N HIS A 3 8.03 20.70 15.92
CA HIS A 3 7.42 20.34 14.63
C HIS A 3 8.40 19.81 13.56
N SER A 4 9.71 20.01 13.74
CA SER A 4 10.78 19.50 12.86
C SER A 4 10.89 17.98 12.84
N LEU A 5 10.71 17.29 13.97
CA LEU A 5 10.83 15.84 14.07
C LEU A 5 9.71 15.07 13.34
N VAL A 6 8.53 15.68 13.18
CA VAL A 6 7.42 15.07 12.44
C VAL A 6 7.66 15.16 10.92
N ARG A 7 8.37 16.19 10.46
CA ARG A 7 8.58 16.49 9.05
C ARG A 7 9.61 15.59 8.39
N GLU A 8 10.74 15.31 9.02
CA GLU A 8 11.81 14.47 8.44
C GLU A 8 11.48 12.97 8.52
N LYS A 9 10.83 12.52 9.58
CA LYS A 9 10.46 11.12 9.75
C LYS A 9 9.33 10.64 8.84
N ILE A 10 8.39 11.52 8.47
CA ILE A 10 7.28 11.14 7.56
C ILE A 10 7.75 10.89 6.14
N LEU A 11 8.86 11.47 5.70
CA LEU A 11 9.31 11.45 4.31
C LEU A 11 10.41 10.45 3.99
N SER A 12 11.40 10.28 4.86
CA SER A 12 12.59 9.47 4.57
C SER A 12 12.45 7.99 4.92
N GLU A 13 11.57 7.65 5.86
CA GLU A 13 11.41 6.27 6.34
C GLU A 13 10.36 5.44 5.58
N TYR A 14 9.67 6.02 4.59
CA TYR A 14 8.50 5.39 3.98
C TYR A 14 8.62 5.05 2.50
N THR A 15 9.83 5.04 1.97
CA THR A 15 10.06 4.39 0.68
C THR A 15 9.98 2.89 0.88
N VAL A 16 8.85 2.32 0.47
CA VAL A 16 8.76 0.87 0.28
C VAL A 16 9.82 0.51 -0.75
N PRO A 17 10.73 -0.45 -0.48
CA PRO A 17 11.75 -0.81 -1.43
C PRO A 17 11.12 -1.14 -2.78
N ASP A 18 11.42 -0.36 -3.81
CA ASP A 18 10.99 -0.62 -5.20
C ASP A 18 11.83 -1.75 -5.84
N ASN A 19 12.89 -2.20 -5.14
CA ASN A 19 13.86 -3.16 -5.62
C ASN A 19 13.35 -4.60 -5.47
N GLU A 20 12.29 -4.93 -6.20
CA GLU A 20 12.10 -6.31 -6.60
C GLU A 20 12.91 -6.49 -7.90
N GLU A 21 14.16 -6.92 -7.77
CA GLU A 21 15.00 -7.35 -8.89
C GLU A 21 14.20 -8.32 -9.76
N ASN A 22 14.38 -8.25 -11.07
CA ASN A 22 13.83 -9.24 -12.00
C ASN A 22 14.28 -10.63 -11.57
N PHE A 23 13.37 -11.35 -10.94
CA PHE A 23 13.65 -12.66 -10.34
C PHE A 23 13.69 -13.71 -11.43
N GLU A 24 14.90 -14.14 -11.83
CA GLU A 24 15.07 -15.27 -12.77
C GLU A 24 14.89 -16.60 -12.04
N PHE A 25 13.92 -17.38 -12.50
CA PHE A 25 13.57 -18.68 -11.93
C PHE A 25 14.38 -19.82 -12.59
N ASN A 26 15.69 -19.83 -12.40
CA ASN A 26 16.61 -20.86 -12.93
C ASN A 26 16.76 -22.01 -11.94
N ILE A 27 16.29 -23.19 -12.30
CA ILE A 27 16.27 -24.37 -11.43
C ILE A 27 17.62 -25.09 -11.50
N LEU A 28 18.35 -25.11 -10.37
CA LEU A 28 19.56 -25.91 -10.20
C LEU A 28 19.25 -27.38 -9.86
N LYS A 29 18.27 -27.62 -8.95
CA LYS A 29 17.85 -28.96 -8.52
C LYS A 29 16.34 -28.99 -8.32
N TYR A 30 15.70 -30.05 -8.80
CA TYR A 30 14.25 -30.24 -8.67
C TYR A 30 13.92 -31.64 -8.10
N ASN A 31 12.95 -31.66 -7.21
CA ASN A 31 12.34 -32.88 -6.67
C ASN A 31 10.82 -32.78 -6.78
N GLY A 32 10.21 -33.59 -7.62
CA GLY A 32 8.79 -33.62 -7.90
C GLY A 32 8.46 -34.28 -9.25
N LEU A 33 7.20 -34.25 -9.61
CA LEU A 33 6.73 -34.81 -10.86
C LEU A 33 7.15 -33.95 -12.06
N ARG A 34 7.32 -34.61 -13.21
CA ARG A 34 7.61 -33.97 -14.50
C ARG A 34 6.58 -34.36 -15.54
N ASN A 35 6.32 -33.48 -16.48
CA ASN A 35 5.46 -33.76 -17.63
C ASN A 35 6.21 -34.57 -18.70
N SER A 36 5.54 -34.87 -19.82
CA SER A 36 6.12 -35.59 -20.97
C SER A 36 7.33 -34.89 -21.62
N LYS A 37 7.49 -33.57 -21.40
CA LYS A 37 8.64 -32.80 -21.87
C LYS A 37 9.73 -32.68 -20.80
N MET A 38 9.67 -33.45 -19.72
CA MET A 38 10.60 -33.43 -18.59
C MET A 38 10.60 -32.11 -17.79
N GLU A 39 9.60 -31.25 -17.98
CA GLU A 39 9.44 -29.99 -17.23
C GLU A 39 8.75 -30.25 -15.87
N PRO A 40 9.13 -29.53 -14.81
CA PRO A 40 8.43 -29.56 -13.50
C PRO A 40 6.90 -29.38 -13.67
N GLN A 41 6.14 -30.25 -12.99
CA GLN A 41 4.68 -30.28 -13.05
C GLN A 41 4.08 -30.77 -11.74
N GLY A 42 2.94 -30.19 -11.29
CA GLY A 42 2.33 -30.55 -10.02
C GLY A 42 3.10 -30.02 -8.83
N GLU A 43 2.97 -30.64 -7.65
CA GLU A 43 3.70 -30.24 -6.45
C GLU A 43 5.17 -30.66 -6.52
N GLY A 44 6.07 -29.78 -6.04
CA GLY A 44 7.49 -30.05 -6.05
C GLY A 44 8.32 -29.05 -5.23
N LYS A 45 9.63 -29.37 -5.13
CA LYS A 45 10.63 -28.55 -4.46
C LYS A 45 11.78 -28.26 -5.41
N ALA A 46 12.15 -26.99 -5.53
CA ALA A 46 13.28 -26.57 -6.36
C ALA A 46 14.29 -25.78 -5.52
N LYS A 47 15.57 -26.00 -5.81
CA LYS A 47 16.67 -25.11 -5.44
C LYS A 47 17.05 -24.34 -6.69
N LEU A 48 17.15 -23.01 -6.59
CA LEU A 48 17.48 -22.13 -7.70
C LEU A 48 18.98 -21.79 -7.69
N GLU A 49 19.50 -21.37 -8.85
CA GLU A 49 20.91 -21.00 -9.00
C GLU A 49 21.31 -19.82 -8.12
N ASN A 50 20.41 -18.86 -7.92
CA ASN A 50 20.58 -17.69 -7.05
C ASN A 50 20.42 -18.00 -5.54
N GLY A 51 20.36 -19.28 -5.15
CA GLY A 51 20.27 -19.72 -3.75
C GLY A 51 18.87 -19.80 -3.16
N TYR A 52 17.84 -19.33 -3.85
CA TYR A 52 16.46 -19.46 -3.40
C TYR A 52 15.98 -20.91 -3.39
N ARG A 53 15.00 -21.17 -2.56
CA ARG A 53 14.27 -22.44 -2.52
C ARG A 53 12.80 -22.18 -2.75
N TYR A 54 12.23 -22.92 -3.69
CA TYR A 54 10.80 -22.89 -3.95
C TYR A 54 10.18 -24.23 -3.57
N GLU A 55 9.00 -24.18 -2.94
CA GLU A 55 8.17 -25.36 -2.62
C GLU A 55 6.73 -25.02 -2.95
N GLY A 56 6.09 -25.80 -3.82
CA GLY A 56 4.72 -25.58 -4.24
C GLY A 56 4.40 -26.10 -5.63
N GLY A 57 3.33 -25.57 -6.21
CA GLY A 57 2.84 -26.00 -7.50
C GLY A 57 3.70 -25.54 -8.67
N PHE A 58 3.83 -26.43 -9.66
CA PHE A 58 4.50 -26.17 -10.93
C PHE A 58 3.58 -26.45 -12.12
N ARG A 59 3.72 -25.66 -13.17
CA ARG A 59 3.06 -25.89 -14.45
C ARG A 59 3.98 -25.50 -15.58
N LYS A 60 4.32 -26.47 -16.46
CA LYS A 60 5.24 -26.27 -17.61
C LYS A 60 6.57 -25.66 -17.16
N GLY A 61 7.20 -26.21 -16.13
CA GLY A 61 8.49 -25.77 -15.60
C GLY A 61 8.48 -24.54 -14.68
N LEU A 62 7.36 -23.82 -14.58
CA LEU A 62 7.26 -22.56 -13.85
C LEU A 62 6.37 -22.68 -12.60
N PRO A 63 6.64 -21.90 -11.54
CA PRO A 63 5.74 -21.76 -10.39
C PRO A 63 4.31 -21.44 -10.81
N HIS A 64 3.36 -22.18 -10.24
CA HIS A 64 1.94 -22.00 -10.52
C HIS A 64 1.08 -22.51 -9.37
N GLY A 65 -0.04 -21.79 -9.08
CA GLY A 65 -0.88 -22.15 -7.94
C GLY A 65 -0.29 -21.62 -6.63
N LYS A 66 -0.40 -22.37 -5.53
CA LYS A 66 0.17 -21.98 -4.23
C LYS A 66 1.63 -22.41 -4.15
N GLY A 67 2.46 -21.56 -3.53
CA GLY A 67 3.87 -21.89 -3.32
C GLY A 67 4.58 -20.92 -2.41
N ARG A 68 5.69 -21.40 -1.86
CA ARG A 68 6.62 -20.67 -0.99
C ARG A 68 7.95 -20.52 -1.67
N LEU A 69 8.45 -19.29 -1.72
CA LEU A 69 9.81 -18.95 -2.13
C LEU A 69 10.56 -18.41 -0.90
N ALA A 70 11.76 -18.89 -0.63
CA ALA A 70 12.57 -18.40 0.49
C ALA A 70 14.05 -18.31 0.13
N LEU A 71 14.71 -17.27 0.63
CA LEU A 71 16.16 -17.09 0.64
C LEU A 71 16.66 -17.24 2.08
N GLN A 72 17.90 -17.70 2.27
CA GLN A 72 18.49 -17.86 3.61
C GLN A 72 18.60 -16.56 4.40
N GLU A 73 18.70 -15.43 3.73
CA GLU A 73 18.87 -14.08 4.31
C GLU A 73 17.54 -13.40 4.74
N GLY A 74 16.44 -14.14 4.84
CA GLY A 74 15.18 -13.65 5.42
C GLY A 74 14.12 -13.21 4.42
N LEU A 75 14.43 -13.07 3.12
CA LEU A 75 13.39 -12.83 2.13
C LEU A 75 12.55 -14.09 1.95
N ARG A 76 11.25 -13.96 2.10
CA ARG A 76 10.31 -15.07 1.95
C ARG A 76 8.99 -14.58 1.36
N TYR A 77 8.49 -15.31 0.36
CA TYR A 77 7.14 -15.12 -0.16
C TYR A 77 6.31 -16.40 0.02
N ASP A 78 5.12 -16.27 0.56
CA ASP A 78 4.09 -17.30 0.67
C ASP A 78 2.84 -16.81 -0.05
N GLY A 79 2.45 -17.44 -1.14
CA GLY A 79 1.28 -16.96 -1.88
C GLY A 79 0.99 -17.69 -3.18
N HIS A 80 0.19 -17.06 -4.00
CA HIS A 80 -0.19 -17.59 -5.29
C HIS A 80 0.81 -17.17 -6.39
N TRP A 81 0.97 -18.05 -7.35
CA TRP A 81 1.86 -17.91 -8.49
C TRP A 81 1.13 -18.15 -9.80
N ARG A 82 1.48 -17.42 -10.82
CA ARG A 82 0.95 -17.60 -12.18
C ARG A 82 2.06 -17.41 -13.20
N LYS A 83 2.41 -18.50 -13.93
CA LYS A 83 3.46 -18.48 -14.97
C LYS A 83 4.80 -17.96 -14.45
N GLY A 84 5.23 -18.39 -13.27
CA GLY A 84 6.49 -18.00 -12.66
C GLY A 84 6.46 -16.69 -11.87
N LEU A 85 5.39 -15.92 -11.91
CA LEU A 85 5.26 -14.61 -11.28
C LEU A 85 4.32 -14.68 -10.06
N LYS A 86 4.60 -13.88 -9.02
CA LYS A 86 3.68 -13.68 -7.88
C LYS A 86 2.37 -13.09 -8.40
N HIS A 87 1.25 -13.66 -7.96
CA HIS A 87 -0.07 -13.28 -8.46
C HIS A 87 -1.17 -13.62 -7.46
N GLY A 88 -2.26 -12.81 -7.40
CA GLY A 88 -3.33 -13.04 -6.42
C GLY A 88 -2.86 -12.78 -4.99
N MET A 89 -3.45 -13.44 -4.02
CA MET A 89 -3.14 -13.21 -2.60
C MET A 89 -1.81 -13.82 -2.20
N GLY A 90 -1.01 -13.05 -1.43
CA GLY A 90 0.27 -13.50 -0.92
C GLY A 90 0.77 -12.67 0.25
N ARG A 91 1.84 -13.17 0.89
CA ARG A 91 2.57 -12.48 1.94
C ARG A 91 4.06 -12.53 1.63
N ILE A 92 4.72 -11.39 1.69
CA ILE A 92 6.17 -11.27 1.53
C ILE A 92 6.78 -10.69 2.81
N TYR A 93 7.89 -11.28 3.25
CA TYR A 93 8.71 -10.83 4.37
C TYR A 93 10.04 -10.35 3.80
N TYR A 94 10.51 -9.20 4.28
CA TYR A 94 11.77 -8.60 3.86
C TYR A 94 12.85 -8.74 4.94
N PRO A 95 14.15 -8.66 4.57
CA PRO A 95 15.25 -8.80 5.52
C PRO A 95 15.27 -7.74 6.62
N ASP A 96 14.69 -6.56 6.38
CA ASP A 96 14.56 -5.46 7.35
C ASP A 96 13.43 -5.65 8.37
N CYS A 97 12.82 -6.84 8.42
CA CYS A 97 11.67 -7.20 9.26
C CYS A 97 10.35 -6.53 8.85
N SER A 98 10.33 -5.79 7.75
CA SER A 98 9.06 -5.36 7.17
C SER A 98 8.35 -6.51 6.47
N TRP A 99 7.05 -6.39 6.25
CA TRP A 99 6.31 -7.39 5.49
C TRP A 99 5.03 -6.82 4.89
N TYR A 100 4.60 -7.43 3.80
CA TYR A 100 3.36 -7.08 3.12
C TYR A 100 2.45 -8.30 3.02
N GLN A 101 1.16 -8.09 3.18
CA GLN A 101 0.12 -9.07 2.92
C GLN A 101 -0.98 -8.42 2.08
N GLY A 102 -1.27 -9.01 0.93
CA GLY A 102 -2.29 -8.48 0.03
C GLY A 102 -2.20 -9.08 -1.36
N GLU A 103 -2.74 -8.35 -2.31
CA GLU A 103 -2.81 -8.75 -3.70
C GLU A 103 -1.52 -8.44 -4.46
N PHE A 104 -1.16 -9.36 -5.35
CA PHE A 104 -0.04 -9.26 -6.30
C PHE A 104 -0.54 -9.43 -7.73
N ARG A 105 0.05 -8.70 -8.65
CA ARG A 105 -0.16 -8.85 -10.09
C ARG A 105 1.17 -8.73 -10.82
N LYS A 106 1.64 -9.83 -11.45
CA LYS A 106 2.92 -9.89 -12.18
C LYS A 106 4.09 -9.39 -11.31
N ASP A 107 4.31 -10.01 -10.16
CA ASP A 107 5.31 -9.72 -9.11
C ASP A 107 5.10 -8.42 -8.32
N LEU A 108 4.25 -7.51 -8.76
CA LEU A 108 4.03 -6.21 -8.13
C LEU A 108 2.86 -6.28 -7.14
N ARG A 109 2.97 -5.57 -6.01
CA ARG A 109 1.83 -5.29 -5.12
C ARG A 109 0.80 -4.48 -5.90
N ASN A 110 -0.43 -4.98 -5.97
CA ASN A 110 -1.48 -4.38 -6.79
C ASN A 110 -2.85 -4.83 -6.28
N GLY A 111 -3.77 -3.91 -6.01
CA GLY A 111 -5.04 -4.18 -5.35
C GLY A 111 -4.99 -3.87 -3.85
N CYS A 112 -5.74 -4.58 -3.02
CA CYS A 112 -5.81 -4.33 -1.59
C CYS A 112 -4.68 -5.03 -0.82
N GLY A 113 -4.12 -4.34 0.19
CA GLY A 113 -3.11 -4.96 1.03
C GLY A 113 -2.64 -4.10 2.19
N THR A 114 -1.93 -4.74 3.12
CA THR A 114 -1.34 -4.11 4.30
C THR A 114 0.17 -4.28 4.28
N TYR A 115 0.89 -3.19 4.46
CA TYR A 115 2.34 -3.16 4.64
C TYR A 115 2.66 -2.80 6.08
N TYR A 116 3.50 -3.60 6.72
CA TYR A 116 4.00 -3.40 8.07
C TYR A 116 5.45 -2.96 8.01
N TYR A 117 5.73 -1.79 8.56
CA TYR A 117 7.06 -1.19 8.60
C TYR A 117 7.88 -1.70 9.80
N PRO A 118 9.24 -1.67 9.72
CA PRO A 118 10.09 -2.15 10.80
C PRO A 118 9.88 -1.38 12.13
N ASN A 119 9.46 -0.12 12.04
CA ASN A 119 9.17 0.74 13.20
C ASN A 119 7.80 0.48 13.86
N GLY A 120 7.03 -0.53 13.38
CA GLY A 120 5.71 -0.88 13.89
C GLY A 120 4.54 -0.07 13.29
N ALA A 121 4.81 0.90 12.44
CA ALA A 121 3.76 1.56 11.67
C ALA A 121 3.18 0.61 10.62
N ARG A 122 2.00 0.92 10.07
CA ARG A 122 1.41 0.15 8.98
C ARG A 122 0.58 1.01 8.04
N TYR A 123 0.55 0.60 6.80
CA TYR A 123 -0.36 1.12 5.80
C TYR A 123 -1.36 0.05 5.38
N GLU A 124 -2.63 0.36 5.42
CA GLU A 124 -3.75 -0.49 5.00
C GLU A 124 -4.50 0.23 3.87
N GLY A 125 -4.55 -0.34 2.68
CA GLY A 125 -5.23 0.33 1.56
C GLY A 125 -4.89 -0.25 0.21
N ASN A 126 -5.11 0.55 -0.83
CA ASN A 126 -4.90 0.15 -2.21
C ASN A 126 -3.44 0.37 -2.63
N TRP A 127 -3.00 -0.50 -3.54
CA TRP A 127 -1.66 -0.52 -4.12
C TRP A 127 -1.76 -0.55 -5.63
N PHE A 128 -0.87 0.15 -6.28
CA PHE A 128 -0.71 0.10 -7.72
C PHE A 128 0.78 0.09 -8.07
N ARG A 129 1.24 -0.99 -8.73
CA ARG A 129 2.64 -1.17 -9.16
C ARG A 129 3.64 -0.87 -8.04
N ASN A 130 3.53 -1.57 -6.90
CA ASN A 130 4.35 -1.43 -5.70
C ASN A 130 4.17 -0.13 -4.90
N ARG A 131 3.36 0.83 -5.35
CA ARG A 131 3.14 2.11 -4.67
C ARG A 131 1.79 2.15 -3.98
N ARG A 132 1.70 2.84 -2.84
CA ARG A 132 0.43 3.17 -2.20
C ARG A 132 -0.39 4.04 -3.17
N HIS A 133 -1.63 3.66 -3.41
CA HIS A 133 -2.48 4.33 -4.40
C HIS A 133 -3.95 4.22 -4.01
N GLY A 134 -4.81 5.17 -4.44
CA GLY A 134 -6.22 5.15 -4.08
C GLY A 134 -6.46 5.36 -2.58
N MET A 135 -7.53 4.81 -2.04
CA MET A 135 -7.90 4.97 -0.64
C MET A 135 -7.00 4.13 0.28
N GLY A 136 -6.59 4.73 1.40
CA GLY A 136 -5.78 4.02 2.39
C GLY A 136 -5.67 4.75 3.72
N CYS A 137 -5.25 3.99 4.72
CA CYS A 137 -5.01 4.44 6.08
C CYS A 137 -3.55 4.15 6.47
N TYR A 138 -2.82 5.18 6.82
CA TYR A 138 -1.49 5.05 7.43
C TYR A 138 -1.63 5.18 8.95
N LYS A 139 -1.20 4.16 9.68
CA LYS A 139 -1.24 4.11 11.14
C LYS A 139 0.17 4.19 11.68
N PHE A 140 0.45 5.23 12.45
CA PHE A 140 1.73 5.39 13.14
C PHE A 140 1.86 4.39 14.29
N SER A 141 3.09 4.01 14.61
CA SER A 141 3.38 3.11 15.73
C SER A 141 3.26 3.79 17.09
N VAL A 142 3.33 5.12 17.12
CA VAL A 142 3.32 5.92 18.35
C VAL A 142 2.26 7.03 18.23
N GLY A 143 1.63 7.38 19.35
CA GLY A 143 0.72 8.52 19.46
C GLY A 143 -0.69 8.28 18.92
N ASN A 144 -1.07 7.04 18.65
CA ASN A 144 -2.41 6.67 18.14
C ASN A 144 -2.87 7.56 16.97
N ILE A 145 -1.92 7.89 16.07
CA ILE A 145 -2.15 8.78 14.94
C ILE A 145 -2.48 7.93 13.70
N ASN A 146 -3.63 8.21 13.08
CA ASN A 146 -4.03 7.59 11.83
C ASN A 146 -4.26 8.67 10.76
N VAL A 147 -3.77 8.42 9.56
CA VAL A 147 -3.95 9.28 8.38
C VAL A 147 -4.77 8.54 7.35
N ASN A 148 -6.03 8.92 7.23
CA ASN A 148 -6.98 8.36 6.26
C ASN A 148 -7.08 9.29 5.06
N GLY A 149 -7.01 8.76 3.85
CA GLY A 149 -7.14 9.61 2.67
C GLY A 149 -6.79 8.93 1.37
N THR A 150 -6.63 9.74 0.34
CA THR A 150 -6.24 9.30 -0.99
C THR A 150 -4.73 9.34 -1.15
N TRP A 151 -4.18 8.33 -1.79
CA TRP A 151 -2.76 8.17 -2.06
C TRP A 151 -2.52 8.11 -3.56
N VAL A 152 -1.52 8.82 -4.02
CA VAL A 152 -1.09 8.83 -5.44
C VAL A 152 0.41 8.62 -5.47
N ASP A 153 0.85 7.55 -6.14
CA ASP A 153 2.27 7.21 -6.32
C ASP A 153 3.09 7.21 -5.02
N GLY A 154 2.50 6.68 -3.94
CA GLY A 154 3.16 6.52 -2.65
C GLY A 154 3.01 7.68 -1.68
N VAL A 155 2.43 8.81 -2.09
CA VAL A 155 2.22 9.99 -1.24
C VAL A 155 0.75 10.29 -1.01
N ALA A 156 0.41 10.84 0.16
CA ALA A 156 -0.94 11.30 0.43
C ALA A 156 -1.23 12.55 -0.41
N ARG A 157 -2.34 12.55 -1.15
CA ARG A 157 -2.72 13.67 -1.99
C ARG A 157 -4.23 13.80 -2.03
N GLY A 158 -4.73 14.99 -1.74
CA GLY A 158 -6.16 15.25 -1.70
C GLY A 158 -6.72 15.38 -0.29
N PRO A 159 -8.02 15.09 -0.05
CA PRO A 159 -8.61 15.14 1.27
C PRO A 159 -8.03 14.08 2.17
N VAL A 160 -7.72 14.48 3.38
CA VAL A 160 -7.18 13.65 4.42
C VAL A 160 -7.88 13.94 5.73
N GLU A 161 -8.20 12.88 6.46
CA GLU A 161 -8.56 12.92 7.86
C GLU A 161 -7.37 12.41 8.68
N VAL A 162 -6.86 13.24 9.59
CA VAL A 162 -5.87 12.81 10.57
C VAL A 162 -6.55 12.66 11.92
N ILE A 163 -6.57 11.43 12.43
CA ILE A 163 -7.14 11.11 13.74
C ILE A 163 -5.99 11.08 14.75
N MET A 164 -6.14 11.82 15.83
CA MET A 164 -5.19 11.90 16.95
C MET A 164 -5.96 11.79 18.27
N ASP A 165 -5.24 11.51 19.36
CA ASP A 165 -5.87 11.51 20.69
C ASP A 165 -6.49 12.87 20.99
N GLY A 166 -7.82 12.90 21.19
CA GLY A 166 -8.59 14.09 21.56
C GLY A 166 -8.91 15.06 20.42
N CYS A 167 -8.39 14.86 19.20
CA CYS A 167 -8.75 15.72 18.08
C CYS A 167 -8.68 15.01 16.72
N ARG A 168 -9.35 15.61 15.73
CA ARG A 168 -9.27 15.20 14.33
C ARG A 168 -8.98 16.42 13.49
N PHE A 169 -8.12 16.26 12.49
CA PHE A 169 -7.91 17.24 11.44
C PHE A 169 -8.56 16.77 10.15
N HIS A 170 -9.28 17.65 9.49
CA HIS A 170 -9.84 17.43 8.16
C HIS A 170 -9.32 18.54 7.25
N GLY A 171 -8.71 18.18 6.16
CA GLY A 171 -8.15 19.15 5.24
C GLY A 171 -7.54 18.51 4.03
N TYR A 172 -6.82 19.34 3.28
CA TYR A 172 -6.16 18.94 2.05
C TYR A 172 -4.68 18.62 2.30
N TRP A 173 -4.19 17.58 1.67
CA TRP A 173 -2.81 17.13 1.77
C TRP A 173 -2.14 17.08 0.40
N ASP A 174 -0.91 17.56 0.30
CA ASP A 174 -0.11 17.46 -0.91
C ASP A 174 1.28 16.94 -0.55
N GLY A 175 1.48 15.65 -0.82
CA GLY A 175 2.72 14.95 -0.48
C GLY A 175 2.90 14.76 1.03
N CYS A 176 3.78 15.54 1.63
CA CYS A 176 4.15 15.39 3.04
C CYS A 176 3.43 16.34 4.00
N CYS A 177 2.68 17.30 3.48
CA CYS A 177 2.19 18.41 4.28
C CYS A 177 0.72 18.70 3.99
N PRO A 178 -0.05 19.10 5.02
CA PRO A 178 -1.35 19.73 4.80
C PRO A 178 -1.18 21.06 4.07
N ARG A 179 -2.11 21.41 3.19
CA ARG A 179 -2.14 22.65 2.44
C ARG A 179 -3.54 23.25 2.39
N GLY A 180 -3.60 24.59 2.43
CA GLY A 180 -4.85 25.34 2.23
C GLY A 180 -5.83 25.14 3.39
N PRO A 181 -7.14 25.24 3.11
CA PRO A 181 -8.16 25.22 4.14
C PRO A 181 -8.32 23.87 4.80
N GLY A 182 -8.72 23.89 6.07
CA GLY A 182 -9.01 22.70 6.84
C GLY A 182 -9.69 23.08 8.16
N TYR A 183 -9.98 22.07 8.97
CA TYR A 183 -10.52 22.30 10.30
C TYR A 183 -10.06 21.20 11.27
N PHE A 184 -9.87 21.61 12.53
CA PHE A 184 -9.70 20.71 13.65
C PHE A 184 -11.01 20.55 14.42
N THR A 185 -11.33 19.34 14.83
CA THR A 185 -12.44 19.05 15.74
C THR A 185 -11.88 18.51 17.06
N PHE A 186 -12.34 19.07 18.17
CA PHE A 186 -11.91 18.70 19.51
C PHE A 186 -13.08 18.20 20.34
N ASN A 187 -12.91 17.08 21.04
CA ASN A 187 -13.88 16.52 22.00
C ASN A 187 -15.34 16.60 21.54
N ALA A 188 -15.57 16.40 20.26
CA ALA A 188 -16.88 16.36 19.62
C ALA A 188 -17.75 17.62 19.73
N LYS A 189 -17.23 18.77 20.20
CA LYS A 189 -18.04 19.99 20.37
C LYS A 189 -17.43 21.28 19.84
N VAL A 190 -16.12 21.33 19.61
CA VAL A 190 -15.43 22.53 19.12
C VAL A 190 -14.77 22.26 17.80
N MET A 191 -15.01 23.11 16.82
CA MET A 191 -14.35 23.12 15.52
C MET A 191 -13.57 24.41 15.35
N VAL A 192 -12.29 24.27 14.95
CA VAL A 192 -11.42 25.40 14.60
C VAL A 192 -11.14 25.33 13.11
N LYS A 193 -11.72 26.25 12.35
CA LYS A 193 -11.45 26.40 10.92
C LYS A 193 -10.24 27.29 10.70
N GLY A 194 -9.48 27.01 9.67
CA GLY A 194 -8.30 27.79 9.32
C GLY A 194 -7.65 27.28 8.06
N LYS A 195 -6.41 27.68 7.84
CA LYS A 195 -5.62 27.23 6.69
C LYS A 195 -4.17 26.97 7.05
N PHE A 196 -3.56 26.04 6.34
CA PHE A 196 -2.12 25.84 6.33
C PHE A 196 -1.47 26.61 5.20
N TYR A 197 -0.37 27.29 5.50
CA TYR A 197 0.51 27.89 4.51
C TYR A 197 1.97 27.63 4.85
N VAL A 198 2.81 27.75 3.85
CA VAL A 198 4.25 27.59 4.00
C VAL A 198 4.87 28.97 4.05
N ASP A 199 5.55 29.27 5.15
CA ASP A 199 6.30 30.51 5.31
C ASP A 199 7.74 30.27 4.82
N GLU A 200 8.17 31.06 3.85
CA GLU A 200 9.53 31.06 3.35
C GLU A 200 10.29 32.16 4.07
N ILE A 201 11.10 31.79 5.05
CA ILE A 201 11.94 32.73 5.80
C ILE A 201 13.09 33.15 4.87
N GLU A 202 13.19 34.44 4.55
CA GLU A 202 14.28 35.01 3.76
C GLU A 202 15.64 34.63 4.36
N GLY A 203 16.49 33.98 3.56
CA GLY A 203 17.83 33.57 3.96
C GLY A 203 17.93 32.21 4.68
N CYS A 204 16.83 31.47 4.79
CA CYS A 204 16.81 30.13 5.37
C CYS A 204 16.27 29.10 4.36
N GLU A 205 16.97 27.98 4.16
CA GLU A 205 16.47 26.87 3.32
C GLU A 205 15.27 26.13 3.95
N GLU A 206 14.99 26.37 5.22
CA GLU A 206 13.90 25.74 5.94
C GLU A 206 12.56 26.44 5.69
N LYS A 207 11.63 25.69 5.09
CA LYS A 207 10.24 26.13 4.93
C LYS A 207 9.44 25.76 6.19
N LYS A 208 8.80 26.74 6.82
CA LYS A 208 7.98 26.53 8.01
C LYS A 208 6.52 26.36 7.64
N LEU A 209 5.91 25.24 8.02
CA LEU A 209 4.47 25.03 7.90
C LEU A 209 3.75 25.71 9.07
N ILE A 210 2.84 26.62 8.77
CA ILE A 210 2.09 27.39 9.76
C ILE A 210 0.59 27.10 9.60
N TRP A 211 -0.07 26.86 10.72
CA TRP A 211 -1.52 26.85 10.82
C TRP A 211 -2.01 28.22 11.27
N GLN A 212 -2.94 28.81 10.50
CA GLN A 212 -3.60 30.06 10.81
C GLN A 212 -5.08 29.80 11.10
N PRO A 213 -5.54 29.87 12.36
CA PRO A 213 -6.95 29.77 12.68
C PRO A 213 -7.70 31.01 12.18
N GLU A 214 -8.91 30.80 11.65
CA GLU A 214 -9.77 31.85 11.09
C GLU A 214 -11.11 31.94 11.82
N ALA A 215 -11.67 30.81 12.29
CA ALA A 215 -12.94 30.79 12.99
C ALA A 215 -13.01 29.66 14.03
N PHE A 216 -13.78 29.90 15.08
CA PHE A 216 -14.12 28.95 16.11
C PHE A 216 -15.62 28.74 16.11
N GLU A 217 -16.05 27.49 15.99
CA GLU A 217 -17.47 27.11 15.95
C GLU A 217 -17.73 25.99 16.97
N THR A 218 -18.91 26.01 17.58
CA THR A 218 -19.42 24.84 18.33
C THR A 218 -20.39 24.07 17.42
N TYR A 219 -20.33 22.76 17.43
CA TYR A 219 -21.22 21.94 16.64
C TYR A 219 -21.87 20.83 17.46
N GLU A 220 -23.11 20.46 17.08
CA GLU A 220 -23.75 19.28 17.58
C GLU A 220 -23.40 18.09 16.69
N TYR A 221 -23.16 16.91 17.27
CA TYR A 221 -22.65 15.70 16.60
C TYR A 221 -23.45 15.26 15.35
N THR A 222 -24.70 15.71 15.24
CA THR A 222 -25.61 15.34 14.14
C THR A 222 -25.43 16.16 12.86
N LYS A 223 -24.54 17.15 12.84
CA LYS A 223 -24.35 18.10 11.73
C LYS A 223 -22.89 18.27 11.29
N LEU A 224 -22.06 17.25 11.41
CA LEU A 224 -20.78 17.28 10.73
C LEU A 224 -21.05 17.30 9.23
N PRO A 225 -20.51 18.29 8.48
CA PRO A 225 -20.55 18.24 7.04
C PRO A 225 -19.74 17.03 6.58
N LEU A 226 -20.43 15.93 6.28
CA LEU A 226 -19.85 14.72 5.67
C LEU A 226 -19.59 14.90 4.17
N GLU A 227 -19.73 16.11 3.65
CA GLU A 227 -19.42 16.35 2.25
C GLU A 227 -17.90 16.45 2.08
N PRO A 228 -17.31 15.57 1.28
CA PRO A 228 -15.95 15.75 0.84
C PRO A 228 -15.86 17.08 0.10
N ILE A 229 -14.86 17.90 0.45
CA ILE A 229 -14.57 19.14 -0.28
C ILE A 229 -14.43 18.76 -1.76
N PRO A 230 -15.27 19.34 -2.67
CA PRO A 230 -15.23 18.97 -4.07
C PRO A 230 -13.86 19.32 -4.67
N PHE A 231 -13.24 18.35 -5.35
CA PHE A 231 -11.96 18.51 -6.03
C PHE A 231 -12.15 19.10 -7.40
N PRO A 232 -11.29 20.02 -7.83
CA PRO A 232 -11.03 20.15 -9.25
C PRO A 232 -10.19 18.92 -9.68
N ILE A 233 -10.81 17.99 -10.37
CA ILE A 233 -10.12 16.95 -11.13
C ILE A 233 -9.57 17.66 -12.37
N GLU A 234 -8.37 18.20 -12.28
CA GLU A 234 -7.61 18.50 -13.49
C GLU A 234 -7.14 17.17 -14.08
N GLY A 235 -7.52 16.97 -15.34
CA GLY A 235 -7.46 15.73 -16.07
C GLY A 235 -6.14 14.98 -15.97
N SER A 236 -6.24 13.75 -15.53
CA SER A 236 -5.32 12.70 -15.90
C SER A 236 -6.11 11.68 -16.71
N ASP A 237 -5.89 11.70 -18.01
CA ASP A 237 -6.30 10.63 -18.93
C ASP A 237 -5.69 9.30 -18.43
N ILE A 238 -6.47 8.57 -17.68
CA ILE A 238 -6.20 7.16 -17.47
C ILE A 238 -6.78 6.46 -18.71
N SER A 239 -5.96 6.36 -19.76
CA SER A 239 -6.26 5.42 -20.85
C SER A 239 -6.19 4.03 -20.24
N GLU A 240 -7.35 3.48 -19.93
CA GLU A 240 -7.55 2.06 -19.70
C GLU A 240 -7.19 1.33 -21.00
N THR A 241 -5.96 0.82 -21.08
CA THR A 241 -5.66 -0.21 -22.06
C THR A 241 -6.33 -1.47 -21.59
N SER A 242 -7.39 -1.81 -22.30
CA SER A 242 -8.20 -3.00 -22.18
C SER A 242 -7.36 -4.26 -22.36
N ASP A 243 -6.97 -4.91 -21.28
CA ASP A 243 -6.64 -6.33 -21.27
C ASP A 243 -7.84 -7.13 -20.75
N GLU A 244 -9.01 -6.95 -21.41
CA GLU A 244 -10.16 -7.85 -21.30
C GLU A 244 -9.99 -9.04 -22.24
N GLU A 245 -9.11 -9.96 -21.90
CA GLU A 245 -9.21 -11.34 -22.40
C GLU A 245 -8.65 -12.28 -21.32
N ASP A 246 -9.54 -12.88 -20.52
CA ASP A 246 -9.42 -14.20 -19.88
C ASP A 246 -10.33 -14.37 -18.63
N CYS A 247 -11.52 -13.78 -18.64
CA CYS A 247 -12.57 -14.11 -17.65
C CYS A 247 -13.82 -14.71 -18.30
N LYS A 248 -13.66 -15.76 -19.14
CA LYS A 248 -14.78 -16.63 -19.53
C LYS A 248 -14.34 -18.08 -19.45
N SER A 249 -14.83 -18.73 -18.41
CA SER A 249 -15.21 -20.15 -18.31
C SER A 249 -14.85 -20.72 -16.93
N HIS A 250 -15.84 -20.79 -16.07
CA HIS A 250 -16.21 -21.93 -15.22
C HIS A 250 -17.41 -21.53 -14.36
N GLY A 251 -18.53 -21.35 -15.04
CA GLY A 251 -19.83 -21.46 -14.40
C GLY A 251 -20.25 -22.93 -14.45
N SER A 252 -20.00 -23.67 -13.40
CA SER A 252 -20.63 -24.98 -13.19
C SER A 252 -21.79 -24.78 -12.24
N SER A 253 -22.99 -24.78 -12.80
CA SER A 253 -24.26 -24.89 -12.10
C SER A 253 -24.31 -26.24 -11.38
N VAL A 254 -24.41 -26.23 -10.07
CA VAL A 254 -24.85 -27.38 -9.26
C VAL A 254 -26.34 -27.23 -9.08
N THR A 255 -27.11 -28.01 -9.82
CA THR A 255 -28.51 -28.27 -9.55
C THR A 255 -28.62 -29.26 -8.42
N LEU A 256 -29.24 -28.84 -7.34
CA LEU A 256 -29.78 -29.72 -6.30
C LEU A 256 -31.09 -30.27 -6.83
N SER A 257 -31.19 -31.59 -6.93
CA SER A 257 -32.46 -32.28 -7.08
C SER A 257 -32.57 -33.28 -5.92
N ASP A 258 -33.71 -33.11 -5.20
CA ASP A 258 -34.39 -34.09 -4.31
C ASP A 258 -33.58 -35.02 -3.42
#